data_c609a7abe2fd68279802bb7851e0ef0c
#
_entry.id   c609a7abe2fd68279802bb7851e0ef0c
#
_cell.length_a   1.000
_cell.length_b   1.000
_cell.length_c   1.000
_cell.angle_alpha   90.00
_cell.angle_beta   90.00
_cell.angle_gamma   90.00
#
_symmetry.space_group_name_H-M   'P 1'
#
loop_
_entity.id
_entity.type
_entity.pdbx_description
1 polymer ?
#
loop_
_entity_poly.entity_id
_entity_poly.type
_entity_poly.pdbx_seq_one_letter_code
_entity_poly.pdbx_strand_id
1 'polypeptide(L)'
;ESLTIAVAHLSLGAGSRKSQLAFIGELLQDHPHTVLMGDFNCTPEQPEMSLLFQRTRLQPPASTVHTFPSWRPQRAIDHILVSDGLICTGMRAFPAAWSDHLALSIELDVPAALIG
;
A
#
# COMPACT_ATOMS: atom_id res chain seq x y z
N GLU A 1 12.59 -10.98 15.45
CA GLU A 1 11.55 -10.47 14.56
C GLU A 1 12.06 -9.30 13.73
N SER A 2 11.48 -9.12 12.56
CA SER A 2 11.90 -8.05 11.66
C SER A 2 10.67 -7.37 11.03
N LEU A 3 10.86 -6.11 10.67
CA LEU A 3 9.91 -5.34 9.87
C LEU A 3 10.30 -5.47 8.39
N THR A 4 9.37 -5.88 7.56
CA THR A 4 9.57 -5.98 6.12
C THR A 4 8.95 -4.77 5.43
N ILE A 5 9.73 -4.11 4.59
CA ILE A 5 9.24 -3.00 3.77
C ILE A 5 9.37 -3.41 2.32
N ALA A 6 8.26 -3.38 1.59
CA ALA A 6 8.20 -3.73 0.19
C ALA A 6 7.64 -2.57 -0.64
N VAL A 7 8.14 -2.43 -1.85
CA VAL A 7 7.69 -1.40 -2.80
C VAL A 7 7.26 -2.09 -4.09
N ALA A 8 6.13 -1.68 -4.64
CA ALA A 8 5.59 -2.24 -5.86
C ALA A 8 5.06 -1.16 -6.80
N HIS A 9 5.11 -1.43 -8.10
CA HIS A 9 4.48 -0.62 -9.12
C HIS A 9 3.71 -1.58 -10.02
N LEU A 10 2.39 -1.57 -9.92
CA LEU A 10 1.55 -2.53 -10.61
C LEU A 10 1.17 -2.04 -12.02
N SER A 11 0.80 -2.98 -12.87
CA SER A 11 0.39 -2.72 -14.23
C SER A 11 -0.93 -1.97 -14.31
N LEU A 12 -1.17 -1.30 -15.44
CA LEU A 12 -2.42 -0.61 -15.72
C LEU A 12 -3.58 -1.60 -15.95
N GLY A 13 -3.30 -2.77 -16.49
CA GLY A 13 -4.33 -3.77 -16.79
C GLY A 13 -4.69 -4.64 -15.59
N ALA A 14 -5.99 -4.84 -15.36
CA ALA A 14 -6.48 -5.61 -14.22
C ALA A 14 -6.01 -7.08 -14.22
N GLY A 15 -5.90 -7.69 -15.39
CA GLY A 15 -5.41 -9.07 -15.50
C GLY A 15 -3.97 -9.23 -15.04
N SER A 16 -3.09 -8.30 -15.46
CA SER A 16 -1.70 -8.29 -15.01
C SER A 16 -1.61 -7.99 -13.52
N ARG A 17 -2.40 -7.05 -13.03
CA ARG A 17 -2.44 -6.73 -11.59
C ARG A 17 -2.83 -7.94 -10.76
N LYS A 18 -3.80 -8.72 -11.22
CA LYS A 18 -4.23 -9.93 -10.52
C LYS A 18 -3.08 -10.90 -10.32
N SER A 19 -2.29 -11.15 -11.36
CA SER A 19 -1.11 -12.02 -11.30
C SER A 19 -0.03 -11.44 -10.39
N GLN A 20 0.22 -10.15 -10.48
CA GLN A 20 1.20 -9.44 -9.66
C GLN A 20 0.82 -9.49 -8.18
N LEU A 21 -0.44 -9.24 -7.86
CA LEU A 21 -0.92 -9.24 -6.48
C LEU A 21 -0.91 -10.65 -5.88
N ALA A 22 -1.22 -11.67 -6.67
CA ALA A 22 -1.11 -13.06 -6.22
C ALA A 22 0.34 -13.40 -5.87
N PHE A 23 1.31 -12.98 -6.69
CA PHE A 23 2.73 -13.19 -6.46
C PHE A 23 3.21 -12.47 -5.20
N ILE A 24 2.84 -11.18 -5.05
CA ILE A 24 3.19 -10.38 -3.87
C ILE A 24 2.61 -11.01 -2.61
N GLY A 25 1.36 -11.48 -2.68
CA GLY A 25 0.73 -12.17 -1.57
C GLY A 25 1.48 -13.42 -1.14
N GLU A 26 1.97 -14.19 -2.10
CA GLU A 26 2.82 -15.35 -1.85
C GLU A 26 4.13 -14.96 -1.18
N LEU A 27 4.78 -13.92 -1.68
CA LEU A 27 6.05 -13.45 -1.12
C LEU A 27 5.90 -12.97 0.33
N LEU A 28 4.80 -12.30 0.65
CA LEU A 28 4.62 -11.64 1.94
C LEU A 28 3.84 -12.45 2.97
N GLN A 29 3.28 -13.60 2.58
CA GLN A 29 2.43 -14.38 3.49
C GLN A 29 3.13 -14.82 4.77
N ASP A 30 4.45 -15.02 4.72
CA ASP A 30 5.26 -15.44 5.86
C ASP A 30 5.94 -14.27 6.58
N HIS A 31 5.58 -13.04 6.23
CA HIS A 31 6.12 -11.82 6.82
C HIS A 31 5.02 -11.09 7.58
N PRO A 32 4.84 -11.37 8.89
CA PRO A 32 3.68 -10.84 9.63
C PRO A 32 3.74 -9.33 9.88
N HIS A 33 4.93 -8.73 9.85
CA HIS A 33 5.12 -7.30 10.11
C HIS A 33 5.63 -6.64 8.84
N THR A 34 4.70 -6.10 8.04
CA THR A 34 4.99 -5.64 6.69
C THR A 34 4.36 -4.29 6.40
N VAL A 35 5.09 -3.47 5.67
CA VAL A 35 4.57 -2.27 4.99
C VAL A 35 4.78 -2.50 3.49
N LEU A 36 3.71 -2.44 2.72
CA LEU A 36 3.75 -2.52 1.26
C LEU A 36 3.27 -1.20 0.68
N MET A 37 4.09 -0.55 -0.14
CA MET A 37 3.77 0.76 -0.68
C MET A 37 4.06 0.86 -2.17
N GLY A 38 3.42 1.79 -2.84
CA GLY A 38 3.68 2.11 -4.22
C GLY A 38 2.45 2.51 -5.01
N ASP A 39 2.62 2.57 -6.33
CA ASP A 39 1.54 2.82 -7.27
C ASP A 39 0.91 1.49 -7.68
N PHE A 40 -0.33 1.28 -7.24
CA PHE A 40 -1.07 0.05 -7.52
C PHE A 40 -1.94 0.15 -8.78
N ASN A 41 -2.04 1.34 -9.37
CA ASN A 41 -2.91 1.62 -10.53
C ASN A 41 -4.35 1.14 -10.35
N CYS A 42 -4.78 0.96 -9.11
CA CYS A 42 -6.14 0.57 -8.76
C CYS A 42 -6.51 1.06 -7.36
N THR A 43 -7.80 1.16 -7.11
CA THR A 43 -8.30 1.48 -5.77
C THR A 43 -8.30 0.24 -4.88
N PRO A 44 -8.31 0.39 -3.55
CA PRO A 44 -8.27 -0.77 -2.65
C PRO A 44 -9.48 -1.70 -2.77
N GLU A 45 -10.60 -1.20 -3.28
CA GLU A 45 -11.84 -1.94 -3.42
C GLU A 45 -11.89 -2.83 -4.66
N GLN A 46 -10.93 -2.71 -5.57
CA GLN A 46 -10.90 -3.54 -6.77
C GLN A 46 -10.76 -5.02 -6.40
N PRO A 47 -11.49 -5.91 -7.14
CA PRO A 47 -11.52 -7.35 -6.78
C PRO A 47 -10.14 -8.01 -6.70
N GLU A 48 -9.19 -7.60 -7.54
CA GLU A 48 -7.85 -8.17 -7.53
C GLU A 48 -7.09 -7.90 -6.22
N MET A 49 -7.43 -6.83 -5.49
CA MET A 49 -6.82 -6.52 -4.21
C MET A 49 -7.17 -7.53 -3.12
N SER A 50 -8.31 -8.21 -3.24
CA SER A 50 -8.72 -9.20 -2.24
C SER A 50 -7.76 -10.37 -2.12
N LEU A 51 -7.05 -10.73 -3.20
CA LEU A 51 -6.03 -11.77 -3.17
C LEU A 51 -4.91 -11.43 -2.20
N LEU A 52 -4.48 -10.17 -2.19
CA LEU A 52 -3.44 -9.69 -1.29
C LEU A 52 -3.91 -9.71 0.16
N PHE A 53 -5.09 -9.15 0.43
CA PHE A 53 -5.61 -9.05 1.79
C PHE A 53 -5.95 -10.41 2.40
N GLN A 54 -6.34 -11.39 1.59
CA GLN A 54 -6.63 -12.74 2.06
C GLN A 54 -5.38 -13.55 2.40
N ARG A 55 -4.27 -13.30 1.72
CA ARG A 55 -3.05 -14.08 1.87
C ARG A 55 -2.05 -13.49 2.85
N THR A 56 -2.21 -12.24 3.21
CA THR A 56 -1.28 -11.51 4.07
C THR A 56 -2.02 -10.93 5.27
N ARG A 57 -1.27 -10.33 6.19
CA ARG A 57 -1.84 -9.58 7.32
C ARG A 57 -2.00 -8.10 6.99
N LEU A 58 -1.75 -7.71 5.74
CA LEU A 58 -1.96 -6.34 5.30
C LEU A 58 -3.44 -5.97 5.36
N GLN A 59 -3.70 -4.73 5.77
CA GLN A 59 -5.06 -4.21 5.91
C GLN A 59 -5.36 -3.17 4.84
N PRO A 60 -6.63 -3.05 4.41
CA PRO A 60 -7.03 -1.93 3.57
C PRO A 60 -6.72 -0.60 4.27
N PRO A 61 -6.46 0.49 3.50
CA PRO A 61 -6.22 1.79 4.09
C PRO A 61 -7.41 2.24 4.95
N ALA A 62 -7.12 2.87 6.11
CA ALA A 62 -8.15 3.38 7.00
C ALA A 62 -8.94 4.54 6.40
N SER A 63 -8.33 5.29 5.48
CA SER A 63 -8.97 6.41 4.80
C SER A 63 -8.56 6.44 3.33
N THR A 64 -9.43 7.03 2.50
CA THR A 64 -9.15 7.22 1.08
C THR A 64 -8.38 8.51 0.87
N VAL A 65 -7.23 8.43 0.22
CA VAL A 65 -6.43 9.59 -0.15
C VAL A 65 -6.25 9.60 -1.66
N HIS A 66 -6.78 10.64 -2.30
CA HIS A 66 -6.65 10.79 -3.75
C HIS A 66 -5.28 11.39 -4.09
N THR A 67 -4.55 10.77 -4.98
CA THR A 67 -3.18 11.15 -5.33
C THR A 67 -2.97 11.43 -6.80
N PHE A 68 -3.94 11.09 -7.66
CA PHE A 68 -3.77 11.18 -9.11
C PHE A 68 -5.03 11.75 -9.79
N PRO A 69 -4.91 12.61 -10.78
CA PRO A 69 -3.69 13.35 -11.12
C PRO A 69 -3.40 14.47 -10.11
N SER A 70 -2.13 14.86 -9.98
CA SER A 70 -1.69 15.78 -8.92
C SER A 70 -2.34 17.17 -8.99
N TRP A 71 -2.65 17.64 -10.20
CA TRP A 71 -3.29 18.96 -10.40
C TRP A 71 -4.80 18.95 -10.08
N ARG A 72 -5.41 17.78 -9.99
CA ARG A 72 -6.83 17.62 -9.62
C ARG A 72 -7.07 16.20 -9.11
N PRO A 73 -6.64 15.86 -7.91
CA PRO A 73 -6.70 14.49 -7.41
C PRO A 73 -8.13 13.95 -7.37
N GLN A 74 -8.35 12.82 -8.03
CA GLN A 74 -9.65 12.16 -8.14
C GLN A 74 -9.58 10.66 -7.88
N ARG A 75 -8.38 10.06 -7.93
CA ARG A 75 -8.20 8.61 -7.81
C ARG A 75 -7.22 8.27 -6.71
N ALA A 76 -7.57 7.26 -5.91
CA ALA A 76 -6.71 6.72 -4.86
C ALA A 76 -6.04 5.45 -5.42
N ILE A 77 -4.91 5.61 -6.09
CA ILE A 77 -4.17 4.52 -6.73
C ILE A 77 -2.79 4.28 -6.14
N ASP A 78 -2.30 5.19 -5.30
CA ASP A 78 -1.06 5.04 -4.54
C ASP A 78 -1.43 4.65 -3.12
N HIS A 79 -0.81 3.60 -2.61
CA HIS A 79 -1.16 3.07 -1.30
C HIS A 79 0.07 2.81 -0.45
N ILE A 80 -0.11 2.96 0.85
CA ILE A 80 0.82 2.47 1.87
C ILE A 80 -0.01 1.56 2.76
N LEU A 81 0.15 0.25 2.58
CA LEU A 81 -0.59 -0.76 3.31
C LEU A 81 0.26 -1.30 4.45
N VAL A 82 -0.36 -1.49 5.60
CA VAL A 82 0.34 -1.97 6.79
C VAL A 82 -0.32 -3.22 7.33
N SER A 83 0.47 -4.10 7.94
CA SER A 83 -0.05 -5.29 8.59
C SER A 83 -0.78 -4.92 9.89
N ASP A 84 -1.66 -5.80 10.34
CA ASP A 84 -2.57 -5.55 11.46
C ASP A 84 -1.89 -5.34 12.81
N GLY A 85 -0.61 -5.73 12.95
CA GLY A 85 0.17 -5.48 14.16
C GLY A 85 0.86 -4.13 14.21
N LEU A 86 0.80 -3.34 13.14
CA LEU A 86 1.37 -2.00 13.06
C LEU A 86 0.24 -0.97 13.11
N ILE A 87 0.42 0.09 13.89
CA ILE A 87 -0.62 1.10 14.07
C ILE A 87 -0.27 2.34 13.25
N CYS A 88 -1.14 2.68 12.30
CA CYS A 88 -1.01 3.91 11.52
C CYS A 88 -1.56 5.08 12.36
N THR A 89 -0.71 6.04 12.67
CA THR A 89 -1.07 7.22 13.46
C THR A 89 -1.29 8.47 12.63
N GLY A 90 -0.89 8.46 11.35
CA GLY A 90 -1.13 9.59 10.44
C GLY A 90 -0.84 9.22 9.00
N MET A 91 -1.60 9.83 8.09
CA MET A 91 -1.42 9.69 6.65
C MET A 91 -1.60 11.06 6.01
N ARG A 92 -0.68 11.46 5.12
CA ARG A 92 -0.70 12.77 4.47
C ARG A 92 -0.31 12.65 3.01
N ALA A 93 -0.95 13.48 2.17
CA ALA A 93 -0.56 13.69 0.79
C ALA A 93 0.09 15.08 0.66
N PHE A 94 1.11 15.18 -0.17
CA PHE A 94 1.87 16.41 -0.39
C PHE A 94 1.81 16.81 -1.85
N PRO A 95 1.68 18.12 -2.15
CA PRO A 95 1.76 18.62 -3.53
C PRO A 95 3.13 18.29 -4.15
N ALA A 96 3.10 17.93 -5.45
CA ALA A 96 4.32 17.65 -6.20
C ALA A 96 4.19 18.28 -7.58
N ALA A 97 4.87 19.42 -7.80
CA ALA A 97 4.76 20.16 -9.05
C ALA A 97 5.43 19.46 -10.24
N TRP A 98 6.32 18.51 -9.94
CA TRP A 98 7.12 17.79 -10.94
C TRP A 98 6.61 16.36 -11.22
N SER A 99 5.50 15.97 -10.61
CA SER A 99 4.92 14.64 -10.78
C SER A 99 3.41 14.73 -11.01
N ASP A 100 2.86 13.79 -11.77
CA ASP A 100 1.42 13.64 -11.94
C ASP A 100 0.77 12.90 -10.76
N HIS A 101 1.55 12.42 -9.79
CA HIS A 101 1.07 11.89 -8.51
C HIS A 101 1.44 12.80 -7.37
N LEU A 102 0.59 12.84 -6.33
CA LEU A 102 0.98 13.42 -5.06
C LEU A 102 1.86 12.44 -4.29
N ALA A 103 2.78 12.95 -3.50
CA ALA A 103 3.56 12.13 -2.58
C ALA A 103 2.71 11.75 -1.38
N LEU A 104 2.84 10.51 -0.91
CA LEU A 104 2.18 10.02 0.30
C LEU A 104 3.20 9.77 1.40
N SER A 105 2.84 10.11 2.62
CA SER A 105 3.59 9.69 3.80
C SER A 105 2.66 9.09 4.84
N ILE A 106 3.22 8.24 5.68
CA ILE A 106 2.51 7.59 6.77
C ILE A 106 3.39 7.62 8.01
N GLU A 107 2.76 7.75 9.16
CA GLU A 107 3.42 7.59 10.46
C GLU A 107 2.90 6.32 11.12
N LEU A 108 3.80 5.53 11.66
CA LEU A 108 3.48 4.25 12.29
C LEU A 108 4.05 4.18 13.69
N ASP A 109 3.26 3.57 14.58
CA ASP A 109 3.81 3.04 15.83
C ASP A 109 4.31 1.62 15.55
N VAL A 110 5.61 1.42 15.75
CA VAL A 110 6.25 0.13 15.53
C VAL A 110 6.55 -0.50 16.90
N PRO A 111 6.09 -1.74 17.15
CA PRO A 111 6.39 -2.42 18.41
C PRO A 111 7.89 -2.46 18.68
N ALA A 112 8.27 -2.26 19.94
CA ALA A 112 9.68 -2.20 20.36
C ALA A 112 10.45 -3.48 19.96
N ALA A 113 9.80 -4.62 19.95
CA ALA A 113 10.40 -5.89 19.57
C ALA A 113 10.91 -5.90 18.11
N LEU A 114 10.41 -5.00 17.25
CA LEU A 114 10.81 -4.92 15.84
C LEU A 114 11.96 -3.95 15.60
N ILE A 115 12.26 -3.08 16.55
CA ILE A 115 13.29 -2.04 16.39
C ILE A 115 14.41 -2.14 17.41
N GLY A 116 14.21 -2.95 18.41
CA GLY A 116 15.19 -3.17 19.49
C GLY A 116 16.00 -4.38 19.27
#